data_9abbb68baf3d7dce2320c35a7e23593e
#
_entry.id   9abbb68baf3d7dce2320c35a7e23593e
#
_cell.length_a   1.000
_cell.length_b   1.000
_cell.length_c   1.000
_cell.angle_alpha   90.00
_cell.angle_beta   90.00
_cell.angle_gamma   90.00
#
_symmetry.space_group_name_H-M   'P 1'
#
loop_
_entity.id
_entity.type
_entity.pdbx_description
1 polymer ?
#
loop_
_entity_poly.entity_id
_entity_poly.type
_entity_poly.pdbx_seq_one_letter_code
_entity_poly.pdbx_strand_id
1 'polypeptide(L)'
;MAGGTGSAKLLRGFGSQVRQGLNIIVNVGDNFTWYGLRVCPDVDITMYAMAKMQNERRGWGVHADRFEFMDQLARYREDTWFKLGDRDLATNVLRTSWLNSGLSLTQVTKRLCDALGIRHRLLPSCDEALETWVKTD
;
A
#
# COMPACT_ATOMS: atom_id res chain seq x y z
N MET A 1 13.99 -8.11 -1.25
CA MET A 1 13.01 -7.19 -1.83
C MET A 1 11.63 -7.78 -1.63
N ALA A 2 10.69 -6.98 -1.18
CA ALA A 2 9.30 -7.38 -0.94
C ALA A 2 8.41 -6.83 -2.07
N GLY A 3 7.41 -7.63 -2.47
CA GLY A 3 6.38 -7.27 -3.45
C GLY A 3 5.33 -8.37 -3.49
N GLY A 4 4.07 -7.99 -3.65
CA GLY A 4 2.94 -8.88 -3.73
C GLY A 4 2.58 -9.65 -2.45
N THR A 5 1.56 -10.48 -2.57
CA THR A 5 0.94 -11.21 -1.44
C THR A 5 1.85 -12.26 -0.80
N GLY A 6 2.75 -12.87 -1.58
CA GLY A 6 3.68 -13.89 -1.10
C GLY A 6 4.70 -13.34 -0.10
N SER A 7 5.31 -12.20 -0.43
CA SER A 7 6.27 -11.52 0.46
C SER A 7 5.59 -11.01 1.74
N ALA A 8 4.38 -10.51 1.65
CA ALA A 8 3.62 -10.05 2.81
C ALA A 8 3.36 -11.19 3.82
N LYS A 9 3.02 -12.40 3.34
CA LYS A 9 2.86 -13.60 4.19
C LYS A 9 4.18 -13.97 4.89
N LEU A 10 5.29 -13.98 4.13
CA LEU A 10 6.61 -14.28 4.67
C LEU A 10 7.02 -13.28 5.76
N LEU A 11 6.89 -11.99 5.48
CA LEU A 11 7.26 -10.91 6.39
C LEU A 11 6.45 -10.93 7.67
N ARG A 12 5.17 -11.27 7.61
CA ARG A 12 4.32 -11.42 8.80
C ARG A 12 4.84 -12.53 9.72
N GLY A 13 5.29 -13.66 9.17
CA GLY A 13 5.92 -14.72 9.94
C GLY A 13 7.25 -14.28 10.57
N PHE A 14 8.10 -13.63 9.79
CA PHE A 14 9.39 -13.14 10.26
C PHE A 14 9.28 -11.97 11.26
N GLY A 15 8.40 -11.03 11.02
CA GLY A 15 8.25 -9.82 11.84
C GLY A 15 7.89 -10.08 13.30
N SER A 16 7.27 -11.24 13.59
CA SER A 16 6.98 -11.66 14.96
C SER A 16 8.19 -12.27 15.67
N GLN A 17 9.19 -12.78 14.95
CA GLN A 17 10.33 -13.51 15.48
C GLN A 17 11.60 -12.65 15.59
N VAL A 18 11.71 -11.60 14.77
CA VAL A 18 12.90 -10.74 14.74
C VAL A 18 12.76 -9.62 15.77
N ARG A 19 13.58 -9.70 16.83
CA ARG A 19 13.60 -8.67 17.89
C ARG A 19 14.17 -7.32 17.44
N GLN A 20 15.12 -7.34 16.49
CA GLN A 20 15.69 -6.14 15.88
C GLN A 20 14.84 -5.71 14.67
N GLY A 21 14.77 -4.40 14.41
CA GLY A 21 14.02 -3.87 13.26
C GLY A 21 14.58 -4.40 11.94
N LEU A 22 13.69 -4.88 11.06
CA LEU A 22 14.05 -5.23 9.68
C LEU A 22 14.10 -3.99 8.80
N ASN A 23 15.03 -3.97 7.85
CA ASN A 23 14.97 -3.07 6.70
C ASN A 23 14.35 -3.86 5.52
N ILE A 24 13.20 -3.43 5.06
CA ILE A 24 12.42 -4.12 4.04
C ILE A 24 12.36 -3.21 2.81
N ILE A 25 13.07 -3.58 1.75
CA ILE A 25 13.00 -2.89 0.47
C ILE A 25 11.75 -3.39 -0.26
N VAL A 26 10.87 -2.47 -0.64
CA VAL A 26 9.58 -2.78 -1.26
C VAL A 26 9.56 -2.33 -2.71
N ASN A 27 9.03 -3.19 -3.59
CA ASN A 27 8.82 -2.87 -5.00
C ASN A 27 7.88 -1.67 -5.16
N VAL A 28 8.15 -0.83 -6.17
CA VAL A 28 7.33 0.32 -6.55
C VAL A 28 6.91 0.28 -8.03
N GLY A 29 7.30 -0.76 -8.75
CA GLY A 29 6.99 -0.90 -10.18
C GLY A 29 5.50 -1.02 -10.49
N ASP A 30 4.70 -1.50 -9.53
CA ASP A 30 3.25 -1.63 -9.66
C ASP A 30 2.47 -0.41 -9.15
N ASN A 31 3.17 0.69 -8.83
CA ASN A 31 2.53 1.93 -8.45
C ASN A 31 1.82 2.57 -9.66
N PHE A 32 0.67 3.17 -9.41
CA PHE A 32 -0.09 3.86 -10.46
C PHE A 32 -0.91 5.01 -9.88
N THR A 33 -1.48 5.82 -10.77
CA THR A 33 -2.39 6.90 -10.39
C THR A 33 -3.82 6.50 -10.73
N TRP A 34 -4.73 6.58 -9.75
CA TRP A 34 -6.13 6.25 -9.92
C TRP A 34 -7.01 7.33 -9.29
N TYR A 35 -7.86 7.97 -10.07
CA TYR A 35 -8.64 9.15 -9.66
C TYR A 35 -7.80 10.24 -8.96
N GLY A 36 -6.58 10.48 -9.46
CA GLY A 36 -5.65 11.44 -8.88
C GLY A 36 -4.96 10.98 -7.58
N LEU A 37 -5.28 9.80 -7.09
CA LEU A 37 -4.62 9.20 -5.92
C LEU A 37 -3.40 8.39 -6.34
N ARG A 38 -2.29 8.58 -5.64
CA ARG A 38 -1.11 7.72 -5.80
C ARG A 38 -1.31 6.41 -5.05
N VAL A 39 -1.51 5.33 -5.80
CA VAL A 39 -1.71 3.97 -5.28
C VAL A 39 -0.39 3.21 -5.33
N CYS A 40 -0.02 2.58 -4.21
CA CYS A 40 1.24 1.85 -4.06
C CYS A 40 0.97 0.43 -3.51
N PRO A 41 0.46 -0.50 -4.33
CA PRO A 41 -0.08 -1.78 -3.85
C PRO A 41 0.91 -2.60 -3.04
N ASP A 42 2.17 -2.69 -3.47
CA ASP A 42 3.18 -3.49 -2.79
C ASP A 42 3.63 -2.87 -1.46
N VAL A 43 3.68 -1.54 -1.39
CA VAL A 43 3.96 -0.81 -0.15
C VAL A 43 2.82 -1.03 0.84
N ASP A 44 1.57 -0.91 0.38
CA ASP A 44 0.39 -1.03 1.23
C ASP A 44 0.21 -2.43 1.78
N ILE A 45 0.31 -3.45 0.92
CA ILE A 45 0.17 -4.84 1.37
C ILE A 45 1.27 -5.21 2.38
N THR A 46 2.50 -4.74 2.17
CA THR A 46 3.61 -4.96 3.08
C THR A 46 3.37 -4.25 4.42
N MET A 47 2.96 -2.99 4.37
CA MET A 47 2.65 -2.17 5.54
C MET A 47 1.51 -2.78 6.37
N TYR A 48 0.40 -3.16 5.72
CA TYR A 48 -0.74 -3.78 6.43
C TYR A 48 -0.40 -5.14 7.01
N ALA A 49 0.44 -5.94 6.33
CA ALA A 49 0.93 -7.20 6.87
C ALA A 49 1.76 -6.99 8.15
N MET A 50 2.67 -6.00 8.14
CA MET A 50 3.50 -5.66 9.30
C MET A 50 2.71 -5.06 10.46
N ALA A 51 1.65 -4.28 10.16
CA ALA A 51 0.72 -3.74 11.14
C ALA A 51 -0.32 -4.76 11.64
N LYS A 52 -0.33 -5.99 11.12
CA LYS A 52 -1.36 -7.03 11.38
C LYS A 52 -2.78 -6.59 11.02
N MET A 53 -2.87 -5.71 10.04
CA MET A 53 -4.15 -5.15 9.55
C MET A 53 -4.60 -5.79 8.24
N GLN A 54 -3.77 -6.60 7.59
CA GLN A 54 -4.07 -7.22 6.30
C GLN A 54 -5.27 -8.16 6.38
N ASN A 55 -6.11 -8.16 5.35
CA ASN A 55 -7.14 -9.18 5.17
C ASN A 55 -6.50 -10.49 4.70
N GLU A 56 -6.36 -11.45 5.61
CA GLU A 56 -5.67 -12.72 5.35
C GLU A 56 -6.40 -13.61 4.32
N ARG A 57 -7.73 -13.55 4.27
CA ARG A 57 -8.54 -14.37 3.35
C ARG A 57 -8.39 -13.91 1.91
N ARG A 58 -8.35 -12.59 1.68
CA ARG A 58 -8.15 -12.00 0.35
C ARG A 58 -6.67 -11.96 -0.03
N GLY A 59 -5.77 -11.87 0.96
CA GLY A 59 -4.35 -11.66 0.74
C GLY A 59 -3.97 -10.22 0.42
N TRP A 60 -4.93 -9.28 0.37
CA TRP A 60 -4.73 -7.85 0.12
C TRP A 60 -5.76 -7.00 0.87
N GLY A 61 -5.50 -5.70 0.96
CA GLY A 61 -6.36 -4.73 1.63
C GLY A 61 -6.40 -4.89 3.15
N VAL A 62 -7.20 -4.07 3.81
CA VAL A 62 -7.36 -4.03 5.26
C VAL A 62 -8.42 -5.05 5.72
N HIS A 63 -8.22 -5.67 6.88
CA HIS A 63 -9.18 -6.57 7.49
C HIS A 63 -10.47 -5.83 7.86
N ALA A 64 -11.61 -6.46 7.59
CA ALA A 64 -12.95 -5.91 7.84
C ALA A 64 -13.17 -4.52 7.20
N ASP A 65 -12.52 -4.25 6.06
CA ASP A 65 -12.74 -3.03 5.31
C ASP A 65 -14.06 -3.06 4.55
N ARG A 66 -14.68 -1.88 4.40
CA ARG A 66 -15.89 -1.66 3.63
C ARG A 66 -15.53 -1.16 2.25
N PHE A 67 -16.52 -1.08 1.36
CA PHE A 67 -16.36 -0.63 -0.03
C PHE A 67 -17.47 0.37 -0.42
N GLU A 68 -17.97 1.15 0.55
CA GLU A 68 -19.05 2.11 0.33
C GLU A 68 -18.66 3.18 -0.70
N PHE A 69 -17.40 3.60 -0.67
CA PHE A 69 -16.84 4.50 -1.68
C PHE A 69 -16.91 3.88 -3.10
N MET A 70 -16.52 2.61 -3.25
CA MET A 70 -16.57 1.91 -4.53
C MET A 70 -18.01 1.73 -5.02
N ASP A 71 -18.92 1.41 -4.10
CA ASP A 71 -20.36 1.29 -4.42
C ASP A 71 -20.92 2.63 -4.89
N GLN A 72 -20.44 3.73 -4.31
CA GLN A 72 -20.87 5.06 -4.75
C GLN A 72 -20.29 5.44 -6.13
N LEU A 73 -19.03 5.11 -6.42
CA LEU A 73 -18.45 5.30 -7.76
C LEU A 73 -19.25 4.51 -8.82
N ALA A 74 -19.61 3.27 -8.53
CA ALA A 74 -20.42 2.45 -9.42
C ALA A 74 -21.79 3.09 -9.72
N ARG A 75 -22.41 3.77 -8.74
CA ARG A 75 -23.66 4.53 -8.97
C ARG A 75 -23.47 5.69 -9.94
N TYR A 76 -22.30 6.32 -9.94
CA TYR A 76 -21.95 7.36 -10.91
C TYR A 76 -21.52 6.79 -12.27
N ARG A 77 -21.54 5.45 -12.44
CA ARG A 77 -21.10 4.72 -13.64
C ARG A 77 -19.63 4.91 -13.96
N GLU A 78 -18.82 5.16 -12.92
CA GLU A 78 -17.38 5.29 -13.02
C GLU A 78 -16.68 3.93 -12.99
N ASP A 79 -15.43 3.92 -13.43
CA ASP A 79 -14.61 2.71 -13.49
C ASP A 79 -14.25 2.22 -12.08
N THR A 80 -14.57 0.95 -11.81
CA THR A 80 -14.33 0.29 -10.52
C THR A 80 -13.49 -0.99 -10.66
N TRP A 81 -12.65 -1.05 -11.70
CA TRP A 81 -11.77 -2.21 -11.94
C TRP A 81 -10.83 -2.48 -10.77
N PHE A 82 -10.31 -1.41 -10.16
CA PHE A 82 -9.46 -1.50 -8.98
C PHE A 82 -10.31 -1.38 -7.71
N LYS A 83 -10.28 -2.44 -6.88
CA LYS A 83 -11.07 -2.45 -5.65
C LYS A 83 -10.27 -1.87 -4.49
N LEU A 84 -10.67 -0.70 -4.04
CA LEU A 84 -10.08 0.03 -2.93
C LEU A 84 -11.07 0.05 -1.75
N GLY A 85 -10.64 -0.42 -0.59
CA GLY A 85 -11.46 -0.35 0.63
C GLY A 85 -11.48 1.08 1.22
N ASP A 86 -12.48 1.39 2.02
CA ASP A 86 -12.67 2.74 2.60
C ASP A 86 -11.51 3.13 3.53
N ARG A 87 -10.96 2.17 4.29
CA ARG A 87 -9.77 2.40 5.15
C ARG A 87 -8.50 2.52 4.32
N ASP A 88 -8.37 1.71 3.29
CA ASP A 88 -7.26 1.77 2.34
C ASP A 88 -7.28 3.10 1.57
N LEU A 89 -8.47 3.59 1.20
CA LEU A 89 -8.65 4.91 0.61
C LEU A 89 -8.04 6.02 1.47
N ALA A 90 -8.22 5.99 2.79
CA ALA A 90 -7.63 6.98 3.70
C ALA A 90 -6.09 7.01 3.61
N THR A 91 -5.45 5.84 3.48
CA THR A 91 -4.00 5.73 3.27
C THR A 91 -3.58 6.39 1.96
N ASN A 92 -4.30 6.13 0.88
CA ASN A 92 -3.99 6.69 -0.45
C ASN A 92 -4.23 8.21 -0.52
N VAL A 93 -5.26 8.71 0.15
CA VAL A 93 -5.53 10.17 0.27
C VAL A 93 -4.38 10.86 1.01
N LEU A 94 -3.98 10.35 2.17
CA LEU A 94 -2.87 10.93 2.95
C LEU A 94 -1.55 10.85 2.19
N ARG A 95 -1.24 9.71 1.58
CA ARG A 95 -0.07 9.54 0.73
C ARG A 95 -0.01 10.61 -0.35
N THR A 96 -1.09 10.74 -1.11
CA THR A 96 -1.16 11.70 -2.22
C THR A 96 -1.01 13.12 -1.73
N SER A 97 -1.69 13.50 -0.65
CA SER A 97 -1.58 14.83 -0.05
C SER A 97 -0.15 15.16 0.36
N TRP A 98 0.53 14.23 1.02
CA TRP A 98 1.91 14.46 1.48
C TRP A 98 2.93 14.46 0.34
N LEU A 99 2.76 13.61 -0.68
CA LEU A 99 3.58 13.67 -1.89
C LEU A 99 3.42 15.03 -2.59
N ASN A 100 2.19 15.51 -2.72
CA ASN A 100 1.91 16.84 -3.30
C ASN A 100 2.47 18.00 -2.46
N SER A 101 2.69 17.79 -1.17
CA SER A 101 3.38 18.77 -0.30
C SER A 101 4.90 18.71 -0.38
N GLY A 102 5.46 17.85 -1.25
CA GLY A 102 6.90 17.76 -1.51
C GLY A 102 7.65 16.71 -0.69
N LEU A 103 6.96 15.85 0.08
CA LEU A 103 7.61 14.72 0.74
C LEU A 103 7.93 13.63 -0.28
N SER A 104 9.06 12.94 -0.09
CA SER A 104 9.38 11.74 -0.87
C SER A 104 8.51 10.55 -0.46
N LEU A 105 8.39 9.53 -1.34
CA LEU A 105 7.64 8.31 -1.05
C LEU A 105 8.20 7.59 0.19
N THR A 106 9.52 7.59 0.37
CA THR A 106 10.20 7.07 1.57
C THR A 106 9.75 7.79 2.84
N GLN A 107 9.67 9.13 2.81
CA GLN A 107 9.23 9.93 3.95
C GLN A 107 7.76 9.69 4.27
N VAL A 108 6.92 9.62 3.23
CA VAL A 108 5.49 9.31 3.37
C VAL A 108 5.29 7.91 3.94
N THR A 109 5.97 6.90 3.41
CA THR A 109 5.90 5.53 3.90
C THR A 109 6.32 5.44 5.36
N LYS A 110 7.41 6.14 5.73
CA LYS A 110 7.82 6.21 7.14
C LYS A 110 6.73 6.78 8.04
N ARG A 111 6.11 7.90 7.66
CA ARG A 111 5.02 8.51 8.44
C ARG A 111 3.82 7.57 8.64
N LEU A 112 3.43 6.87 7.58
CA LEU A 112 2.35 5.87 7.65
C LEU A 112 2.72 4.72 8.57
N CYS A 113 3.95 4.20 8.46
CA CYS A 113 4.45 3.13 9.33
C CYS A 113 4.49 3.56 10.80
N ASP A 114 4.96 4.76 11.08
CA ASP A 114 5.01 5.31 12.45
C ASP A 114 3.60 5.41 13.04
N ALA A 115 2.63 5.90 12.27
CA ALA A 115 1.22 6.02 12.69
C ALA A 115 0.58 4.65 12.97
N LEU A 116 1.00 3.60 12.27
CA LEU A 116 0.53 2.23 12.45
C LEU A 116 1.34 1.43 13.49
N GLY A 117 2.31 2.05 14.15
CA GLY A 117 3.14 1.41 15.18
C GLY A 117 4.08 0.33 14.63
N ILE A 118 4.45 0.41 13.36
CA ILE A 118 5.36 -0.54 12.72
C ILE A 118 6.80 -0.24 13.13
N ARG A 119 7.46 -1.21 13.78
CA ARG A 119 8.85 -1.07 14.26
C ARG A 119 9.91 -1.31 13.18
N HIS A 120 9.50 -1.86 12.05
CA HIS A 120 10.37 -2.19 10.92
C HIS A 120 10.45 -1.01 9.95
N ARG A 121 11.56 -0.88 9.24
CA ARG A 121 11.73 0.14 8.21
C ARG A 121 11.28 -0.41 6.86
N LEU A 122 10.20 0.13 6.34
CA LEU A 122 9.79 -0.11 4.96
C LEU A 122 10.41 0.98 4.09
N LEU A 123 11.16 0.54 3.09
CA LEU A 123 11.89 1.40 2.18
C LEU A 123 11.39 1.12 0.75
N PRO A 124 10.61 2.02 0.16
CA PRO A 124 10.34 1.97 -1.28
C PRO A 124 11.66 1.86 -2.05
N SER A 125 11.71 1.02 -3.08
CA SER A 125 12.94 0.81 -3.86
C SER A 125 13.40 2.05 -4.61
N CYS A 126 12.49 3.03 -4.80
CA CYS A 126 12.75 4.30 -5.44
C CYS A 126 11.73 5.34 -4.94
N ASP A 127 12.14 6.61 -4.87
CA ASP A 127 11.26 7.74 -4.57
C ASP A 127 10.63 8.36 -5.83
N GLU A 128 11.15 8.02 -7.00
CA GLU A 128 10.64 8.51 -8.28
C GLU A 128 9.28 7.91 -8.62
N ALA A 129 8.49 8.64 -9.38
CA ALA A 129 7.21 8.17 -9.87
C ALA A 129 7.40 7.14 -10.99
N LEU A 130 7.55 5.88 -10.63
CA LEU A 130 7.60 4.77 -11.58
C LEU A 130 6.22 4.17 -11.76
N GLU A 131 5.92 3.78 -13.01
CA GLU A 131 4.73 3.01 -13.41
C GLU A 131 5.14 1.98 -14.46
N THR A 132 4.58 0.79 -14.36
CA THR A 132 4.81 -0.27 -15.36
C THR A 132 3.67 -0.27 -16.37
N TRP A 133 3.99 -0.10 -17.64
CA TRP A 133 3.04 -0.15 -18.73
C TRP A 133 3.22 -1.44 -19.52
N VAL A 134 2.13 -2.15 -19.78
CA VAL A 134 2.12 -3.35 -20.64
C VAL A 134 1.38 -3.00 -21.91
N LYS A 135 2.08 -3.14 -23.06
CA LYS A 135 1.43 -3.07 -24.37
C LYS A 135 0.90 -4.45 -24.71
N THR A 136 -0.40 -4.57 -24.88
CA THR A 136 -1.05 -5.77 -25.44
C THR A 136 -1.28 -5.55 -26.93
N ASP A 137 -0.96 -6.55 -27.75
CA ASP A 137 -1.25 -6.55 -29.19
C ASP A 137 -2.74 -6.71 -29.42
#